data_e4d355e18c268bdddd04a4f7e9336d29
#
_entry.id   e4d355e18c268bdddd04a4f7e9336d29
#
_cell.length_a   1.000
_cell.length_b   1.000
_cell.length_c   1.000
_cell.angle_alpha   90.00
_cell.angle_beta   90.00
_cell.angle_gamma   90.00
#
_symmetry.space_group_name_H-M   'P 1'
#
loop_
_entity.id
_entity.type
_entity.pdbx_description
1 polymer ?
#
loop_
_entity_poly.entity_id
_entity_poly.type
_entity_poly.pdbx_seq_one_letter_code
_entity_poly.pdbx_strand_id
1 'polypeptide(L)'
;DIPEAAEEFLGERGDAKANDLVFPLFKYSAETSLELRRWALAAGITKDFTFHSSRHTFAVLLLNSGTDIYTVSKLLGHRELATTQIYAHLLDQKKQDAVARISNLLGDNK
;
A
#
# COMPACT_ATOMS: atom_id res chain seq x y z
N ASP A 1 4.43 9.45 10.35
CA ASP A 1 3.57 9.00 11.46
C ASP A 1 3.18 7.56 11.23
N ILE A 2 3.27 6.74 12.27
CA ILE A 2 2.90 5.33 12.25
C ILE A 2 1.50 5.23 12.88
N PRO A 3 0.54 4.53 12.23
CA PRO A 3 -0.78 4.33 12.82
C PRO A 3 -0.71 3.52 14.13
N GLU A 4 -1.55 3.86 15.11
CA GLU A 4 -1.60 3.17 16.40
C GLU A 4 -1.72 1.65 16.25
N ALA A 5 -2.56 1.17 15.33
CA ALA A 5 -2.70 -0.26 15.03
C ALA A 5 -1.40 -0.93 14.52
N ALA A 6 -0.45 -0.17 13.99
CA ALA A 6 0.85 -0.69 13.56
C ALA A 6 1.90 -0.61 14.67
N GLU A 7 1.72 0.25 15.66
CA GLU A 7 2.64 0.37 16.80
C GLU A 7 2.69 -0.91 17.63
N GLU A 8 1.57 -1.62 17.76
CA GLU A 8 1.49 -2.91 18.46
C GLU A 8 2.47 -3.95 17.90
N PHE A 9 2.79 -3.88 16.60
CA PHE A 9 3.71 -4.82 15.94
C PHE A 9 5.18 -4.43 16.09
N LEU A 10 5.47 -3.21 16.54
CA LEU A 10 6.86 -2.75 16.70
C LEU A 10 7.50 -3.27 17.97
N GLY A 11 6.69 -3.65 18.97
CA GLY A 11 7.18 -4.04 20.28
C GLY A 11 7.77 -2.87 21.07
N GLU A 12 8.37 -3.18 22.21
CA GLU A 12 9.01 -2.16 23.06
C GLU A 12 10.39 -1.78 22.49
N ARG A 13 10.64 -0.47 22.51
CA ARG A 13 11.92 0.07 22.01
C ARG A 13 13.12 -0.39 22.84
N GLY A 14 12.93 -0.63 24.15
CA GLY A 14 14.02 -0.96 25.07
C GLY A 14 15.14 0.09 25.04
N ASP A 15 16.40 -0.36 25.05
CA ASP A 15 17.58 0.52 25.03
C ASP A 15 18.01 0.95 23.61
N ALA A 16 17.20 0.70 22.59
CA ALA A 16 17.54 1.05 21.21
C ALA A 16 17.69 2.57 21.03
N LYS A 17 18.77 2.95 20.33
CA LYS A 17 19.07 4.36 20.00
C LYS A 17 18.22 4.85 18.83
N ALA A 18 18.19 6.17 18.61
CA ALA A 18 17.38 6.78 17.55
C ALA A 18 17.70 6.28 16.13
N ASN A 19 18.93 5.85 15.88
CA ASN A 19 19.42 5.39 14.59
C ASN A 19 19.51 3.86 14.47
N ASP A 20 19.10 3.12 15.49
CA ASP A 20 19.11 1.66 15.44
C ASP A 20 17.95 1.18 14.55
N LEU A 21 18.17 0.03 13.90
CA LEU A 21 17.14 -0.57 13.07
C LEU A 21 16.00 -1.11 13.95
N VAL A 22 14.75 -0.87 13.56
CA VAL A 22 13.56 -1.40 14.24
C VAL A 22 13.58 -2.94 14.22
N PHE A 23 14.01 -3.53 13.11
CA PHE A 23 14.13 -4.98 12.92
C PHE A 23 15.58 -5.34 12.58
N PRO A 24 16.49 -5.39 13.57
CA PRO A 24 17.91 -5.56 13.31
C PRO A 24 18.27 -6.91 12.70
N LEU A 25 17.46 -7.93 12.93
CA LEU A 25 17.66 -9.28 12.40
C LEU A 25 17.01 -9.49 11.02
N PHE A 26 16.18 -8.54 10.58
CA PHE A 26 15.56 -8.64 9.27
C PHE A 26 16.48 -8.10 8.17
N LYS A 27 16.83 -8.96 7.24
CA LYS A 27 17.58 -8.59 6.04
C LYS A 27 16.78 -9.01 4.81
N TYR A 28 16.45 -8.05 3.96
CA TYR A 28 15.82 -8.35 2.68
C TYR A 28 16.81 -9.13 1.80
N SER A 29 16.43 -10.35 1.44
CA SER A 29 17.24 -11.27 0.64
C SER A 29 16.36 -12.19 -0.19
N ALA A 30 16.95 -12.94 -1.10
CA ALA A 30 16.25 -14.00 -1.83
C ALA A 30 15.66 -15.06 -0.89
N GLU A 31 16.33 -15.34 0.23
CA GLU A 31 15.91 -16.30 1.25
C GLU A 31 14.64 -15.81 1.96
N THR A 32 14.60 -14.55 2.44
CA THR A 32 13.40 -13.98 3.06
C THR A 32 12.23 -13.90 2.08
N SER A 33 12.50 -13.67 0.80
CA SER A 33 11.46 -13.69 -0.24
C SER A 33 10.91 -15.11 -0.47
N LEU A 34 11.76 -16.12 -0.39
CA LEU A 34 11.35 -17.53 -0.51
C LEU A 34 10.50 -17.95 0.70
N GLU A 35 10.89 -17.56 1.92
CA GLU A 35 10.12 -17.81 3.14
C GLU A 35 8.74 -17.17 3.09
N LEU A 36 8.64 -15.92 2.63
CA LEU A 36 7.36 -15.24 2.43
C LEU A 36 6.46 -16.01 1.45
N ARG A 37 7.04 -16.52 0.35
CA ARG A 37 6.30 -17.31 -0.64
C ARG A 37 5.83 -18.63 -0.07
N ARG A 38 6.66 -19.33 0.69
CA ARG A 38 6.29 -20.57 1.39
C ARG A 38 5.15 -20.35 2.37
N TRP A 39 5.22 -19.26 3.13
CA TRP A 39 4.17 -18.89 4.07
C TRP A 39 2.84 -18.58 3.36
N ALA A 40 2.89 -17.82 2.26
CA ALA A 40 1.70 -17.55 1.45
C ALA A 40 1.07 -18.84 0.91
N LEU A 41 1.87 -19.76 0.38
CA LEU A 41 1.40 -21.07 -0.10
C LEU A 41 0.77 -21.90 1.02
N ALA A 42 1.37 -21.92 2.20
CA ALA A 42 0.82 -22.61 3.37
C ALA A 42 -0.54 -22.03 3.81
N ALA A 43 -0.76 -20.73 3.58
CA ALA A 43 -2.03 -20.05 3.80
C ALA A 43 -3.04 -20.22 2.64
N GLY A 44 -2.73 -21.03 1.63
CA GLY A 44 -3.58 -21.25 0.46
C GLY A 44 -3.53 -20.13 -0.59
N ILE A 45 -2.58 -19.20 -0.48
CA ILE A 45 -2.39 -18.12 -1.43
C ILE A 45 -1.47 -18.59 -2.55
N THR A 46 -2.02 -18.82 -3.74
CA THR A 46 -1.28 -19.33 -4.91
C THR A 46 -0.80 -18.22 -5.85
N LYS A 47 -1.22 -16.97 -5.63
CA LYS A 47 -0.76 -15.81 -6.40
C LYS A 47 0.68 -15.46 -6.04
N ASP A 48 1.41 -14.92 -7.01
CA ASP A 48 2.72 -14.35 -6.76
C ASP A 48 2.61 -13.23 -5.70
N PHE A 49 3.35 -13.43 -4.62
CA PHE A 49 3.37 -12.54 -3.48
C PHE A 49 4.80 -12.17 -3.12
N THR A 50 5.06 -10.89 -3.05
CA THR A 50 6.38 -10.33 -2.73
C THR A 50 6.23 -9.22 -1.69
N PHE A 51 7.32 -8.84 -1.03
CA PHE A 51 7.32 -7.64 -0.16
C PHE A 51 6.90 -6.38 -0.91
N HIS A 52 7.21 -6.29 -2.21
CA HIS A 52 6.79 -5.16 -3.03
C HIS A 52 5.28 -5.13 -3.27
N SER A 53 4.62 -6.28 -3.24
CA SER A 53 3.16 -6.38 -3.35
C SER A 53 2.44 -5.66 -2.21
N SER A 54 3.00 -5.67 -0.99
CA SER A 54 2.44 -4.93 0.14
C SER A 54 2.44 -3.42 -0.11
N ARG A 55 3.51 -2.91 -0.72
CA ARG A 55 3.64 -1.51 -1.10
C ARG A 55 2.62 -1.10 -2.17
N HIS A 56 2.41 -1.94 -3.19
CA HIS A 56 1.37 -1.73 -4.18
C HIS A 56 -0.02 -1.75 -3.55
N THR A 57 -0.29 -2.71 -2.68
CA THR A 57 -1.57 -2.81 -1.96
C THR A 57 -1.83 -1.57 -1.13
N PHE A 58 -0.84 -1.09 -0.38
CA PHE A 58 -0.94 0.14 0.40
C PHE A 58 -1.30 1.35 -0.47
N ALA A 59 -0.62 1.53 -1.61
CA ALA A 59 -0.93 2.60 -2.55
C ALA A 59 -2.38 2.53 -3.07
N VAL A 60 -2.81 1.34 -3.48
CA VAL A 60 -4.17 1.10 -3.98
C VAL A 60 -5.22 1.39 -2.91
N LEU A 61 -5.01 0.94 -1.67
CA LEU A 61 -5.91 1.18 -0.55
C LEU A 61 -6.05 2.69 -0.25
N LEU A 62 -4.94 3.43 -0.22
CA LEU A 62 -4.96 4.88 -0.02
C LEU A 62 -5.73 5.61 -1.14
N LEU A 63 -5.46 5.28 -2.40
CA LEU A 63 -6.18 5.86 -3.53
C LEU A 63 -7.67 5.49 -3.49
N ASN A 64 -7.99 4.28 -3.04
CA ASN A 64 -9.37 3.84 -2.86
C ASN A 64 -10.09 4.54 -1.72
N SER A 65 -9.39 4.95 -0.68
CA SER A 65 -9.94 5.77 0.39
C SER A 65 -10.14 7.24 0.03
N GLY A 66 -9.71 7.66 -1.17
CA GLY A 66 -9.84 9.04 -1.64
C GLY A 66 -8.60 9.91 -1.42
N THR A 67 -7.49 9.31 -0.94
CA THR A 67 -6.23 10.02 -0.81
C THR A 67 -5.71 10.43 -2.18
N ASP A 68 -5.24 11.66 -2.32
CA ASP A 68 -4.68 12.15 -3.59
C ASP A 68 -3.32 11.50 -3.91
N ILE A 69 -3.01 11.45 -5.19
CA ILE A 69 -1.80 10.76 -5.69
C ILE A 69 -0.49 11.40 -5.19
N TYR A 70 -0.49 12.71 -4.94
CA TYR A 70 0.69 13.39 -4.42
C TYR A 70 0.99 12.94 -2.99
N THR A 71 -0.03 12.91 -2.13
CA THR A 71 0.07 12.41 -0.76
C THR A 71 0.53 10.94 -0.74
N VAL A 72 -0.05 10.09 -1.59
CA VAL A 72 0.38 8.70 -1.75
C VAL A 72 1.85 8.61 -2.15
N SER A 73 2.29 9.43 -3.11
CA SER A 73 3.69 9.48 -3.52
C SER A 73 4.64 9.83 -2.36
N LYS A 74 4.27 10.79 -1.54
CA LYS A 74 5.05 11.18 -0.35
C LYS A 74 5.10 10.09 0.71
N LEU A 75 3.98 9.46 1.01
CA LEU A 75 3.90 8.35 1.97
C LEU A 75 4.73 7.13 1.51
N LEU A 76 4.77 6.88 0.21
CA LEU A 76 5.61 5.85 -0.37
C LEU A 76 7.11 6.24 -0.44
N GLY A 77 7.46 7.49 -0.13
CA GLY A 77 8.83 7.96 -0.21
C GLY A 77 9.35 8.05 -1.65
N HIS A 78 8.47 8.19 -2.65
CA HIS A 78 8.90 8.42 -4.02
C HIS A 78 9.51 9.81 -4.16
N ARG A 79 10.69 9.90 -4.77
CA ARG A 79 11.34 11.19 -5.05
C ARG A 79 10.60 11.95 -6.14
N GLU A 80 10.05 11.23 -7.12
CA GLU A 80 9.32 11.78 -8.26
C GLU A 80 7.88 11.24 -8.29
N LEU A 81 6.93 12.12 -8.54
CA LEU A 81 5.52 11.77 -8.68
C LEU A 81 5.28 10.78 -9.84
N ALA A 82 6.10 10.86 -10.88
CA ALA A 82 6.04 9.96 -12.04
C ALA A 82 6.08 8.47 -11.64
N THR A 83 6.82 8.11 -10.59
CA THR A 83 6.87 6.73 -10.08
C THR A 83 5.51 6.26 -9.55
N THR A 84 4.67 7.19 -9.08
CA THR A 84 3.32 6.90 -8.56
C THR A 84 2.27 6.90 -9.68
N GLN A 85 2.59 7.46 -10.86
CA GLN A 85 1.66 7.52 -12.00
C GLN A 85 1.23 6.15 -12.53
N ILE A 86 1.95 5.07 -12.20
CA ILE A 86 1.52 3.70 -12.50
C ILE A 86 0.12 3.39 -11.94
N TYR A 87 -0.31 4.13 -10.91
CA TYR A 87 -1.64 4.01 -10.30
C TYR A 87 -2.66 5.00 -10.86
N ALA A 88 -2.28 5.85 -11.83
CA ALA A 88 -3.16 6.88 -12.39
C ALA A 88 -4.45 6.31 -13.00
N HIS A 89 -4.35 5.11 -13.61
CA HIS A 89 -5.51 4.42 -14.17
C HIS A 89 -6.60 4.13 -13.14
N LEU A 90 -6.23 3.93 -11.86
CA LEU A 90 -7.20 3.72 -10.77
C LEU A 90 -7.98 5.00 -10.46
N LEU A 91 -7.34 6.16 -10.60
CA LEU A 91 -8.00 7.46 -10.42
C LEU A 91 -8.93 7.77 -11.59
N ASP A 92 -8.54 7.42 -12.81
CA ASP A 92 -9.37 7.63 -14.00
C ASP A 92 -10.63 6.76 -13.97
N GLN A 93 -10.51 5.50 -13.53
CA GLN A 93 -11.65 4.63 -13.30
C GLN A 93 -12.64 5.25 -12.29
N LYS A 94 -12.14 5.75 -11.17
CA LYS A 94 -12.98 6.41 -10.15
C LYS A 94 -13.67 7.66 -10.65
N LYS A 95 -13.00 8.47 -11.48
CA LYS A 95 -13.62 9.64 -12.11
C LYS A 95 -14.77 9.23 -13.01
N GLN A 96 -14.58 8.19 -13.83
CA GLN A 96 -15.62 7.66 -14.70
C GLN A 96 -16.81 7.13 -13.89
N ASP A 97 -16.54 6.37 -12.82
CA ASP A 97 -17.59 5.84 -11.94
C ASP A 97 -18.38 6.98 -11.25
N ALA A 98 -17.70 8.05 -10.83
CA ALA A 98 -18.33 9.20 -10.22
C ALA A 98 -19.24 9.94 -11.22
N VAL A 99 -18.77 10.16 -12.44
CA VAL A 99 -19.56 10.79 -13.52
C VAL A 99 -20.77 9.92 -13.88
N ALA A 100 -20.61 8.61 -13.97
CA ALA A 100 -21.70 7.67 -14.24
C ALA A 100 -22.79 7.71 -13.15
N ARG A 101 -22.40 7.82 -11.86
CA ARG A 101 -23.34 7.97 -10.75
C ARG A 101 -24.15 9.26 -10.84
N ILE A 102 -23.52 10.38 -11.19
CA ILE A 102 -24.23 11.67 -11.40
C ILE A 102 -25.21 11.54 -12.56
N SER A 103 -24.77 10.95 -13.67
CA SER A 103 -25.63 10.73 -14.84
C SER A 103 -26.88 9.90 -14.52
N ASN A 104 -26.71 8.83 -13.71
CA ASN A 104 -27.83 8.01 -13.26
C ASN A 104 -28.79 8.78 -12.35
N LEU A 105 -28.28 9.62 -11.43
CA LEU A 105 -29.10 10.45 -10.56
C LEU A 105 -29.91 11.52 -11.32
N LEU A 106 -29.37 12.04 -12.42
CA LEU A 106 -30.01 13.02 -13.26
C LEU A 106 -30.95 12.39 -14.32
N GLY A 107 -30.71 11.11 -14.66
CA GLY A 107 -31.52 10.37 -15.64
C GLY A 107 -32.81 9.78 -15.08
N ASP A 108 -32.93 9.57 -13.78
CA ASP A 108 -34.10 9.01 -13.10
C ASP A 108 -35.24 10.04 -12.90
N ASN A 109 -35.09 11.28 -13.39
CA ASN A 109 -36.07 12.33 -13.31
C ASN A 109 -36.89 12.56 -14.62
N LYS A 110 -37.01 11.48 -15.41
CA LYS A 110 -37.89 11.53 -16.58
C LYS A 110 -39.11 10.62 -16.44
#